data_3dafd5d572e376ae3e1d5de5470036a9
#
_entry.id   3dafd5d572e376ae3e1d5de5470036a9
#
_cell.length_a   1.000
_cell.length_b   1.000
_cell.length_c   1.000
_cell.angle_alpha   90.00
_cell.angle_beta   90.00
_cell.angle_gamma   90.00
#
_symmetry.space_group_name_H-M   'P 1'
#
loop_
_entity.id
_entity.type
_entity.pdbx_description
1 polymer ?
#
loop_
_entity_poly.entity_id
_entity_poly.type
_entity_poly.pdbx_seq_one_letter_code
_entity_poly.pdbx_strand_id
1 'polypeptide(L)'
;MRSFKHRLLMAFPYSLLMFLSSCLGINSDIKNRPAATMSNVKSTTSIYSIKVNTLDGQPFDLSTLKGKKILIVNTASKCGYTPQYEELQELHKLHGDSLAVLGFPCNDFGGQESGTESEIGAFCTKNYGVTFQMFQKVHVKGNEQHPLYKWLTDPALNGWNKDAPGWNFCKYLISEDGELLNYFGSGVKPMSQTMLDAIKK
;
A
#
# COMPACT_ATOMS: atom_id res chain seq x y z
N MET A 1 -34.95 -47.45 65.68
CA MET A 1 -33.78 -46.56 65.71
C MET A 1 -32.99 -46.76 64.44
N ARG A 2 -33.16 -45.86 63.43
CA ARG A 2 -32.47 -45.93 62.15
C ARG A 2 -31.76 -44.60 61.96
N SER A 3 -30.43 -44.66 61.97
CA SER A 3 -29.52 -43.53 61.76
C SER A 3 -29.51 -43.10 60.26
N PHE A 4 -29.87 -41.83 60.00
CA PHE A 4 -29.78 -41.23 58.69
C PHE A 4 -28.45 -40.50 58.54
N LYS A 5 -27.55 -41.07 57.75
CA LYS A 5 -26.28 -40.42 57.37
C LYS A 5 -26.53 -39.41 56.26
N HIS A 6 -26.37 -38.14 56.55
CA HIS A 6 -26.36 -37.08 55.55
C HIS A 6 -25.05 -37.13 54.75
N ARG A 7 -25.17 -37.36 53.44
CA ARG A 7 -24.08 -37.18 52.49
C ARG A 7 -24.12 -35.73 52.06
N LEU A 8 -23.04 -35.00 52.42
CA LEU A 8 -22.77 -33.67 51.93
C LEU A 8 -22.22 -33.77 50.53
N LEU A 9 -22.99 -33.35 49.51
CA LEU A 9 -22.51 -33.14 48.12
C LEU A 9 -21.74 -31.85 48.06
N MET A 10 -20.42 -31.91 47.93
CA MET A 10 -19.62 -30.76 47.55
C MET A 10 -19.84 -30.47 46.05
N ALA A 11 -20.49 -29.36 45.75
CA ALA A 11 -20.58 -28.81 44.43
C ALA A 11 -19.29 -28.05 44.12
N PHE A 12 -18.51 -28.53 43.15
CA PHE A 12 -17.38 -27.79 42.57
C PHE A 12 -17.93 -26.73 41.60
N PRO A 13 -17.51 -25.47 41.73
CA PRO A 13 -17.83 -24.50 40.72
C PRO A 13 -16.93 -24.73 39.50
N TYR A 14 -17.54 -25.14 38.38
CA TYR A 14 -16.89 -25.06 37.07
C TYR A 14 -16.63 -23.59 36.72
N SER A 15 -15.41 -23.13 36.94
CA SER A 15 -14.96 -21.86 36.40
C SER A 15 -14.79 -22.04 34.89
N LEU A 16 -15.76 -21.53 34.15
CA LEU A 16 -15.74 -21.41 32.70
C LEU A 16 -14.66 -20.37 32.34
N LEU A 17 -13.43 -20.82 32.11
CA LEU A 17 -12.39 -19.99 31.49
C LEU A 17 -12.84 -19.76 30.03
N MET A 18 -13.49 -18.62 29.79
CA MET A 18 -13.65 -18.09 28.44
C MET A 18 -12.26 -17.67 27.95
N PHE A 19 -11.64 -18.54 27.12
CA PHE A 19 -10.56 -18.13 26.25
C PHE A 19 -11.15 -17.13 25.24
N LEU A 20 -10.98 -15.83 25.51
CA LEU A 20 -11.06 -14.80 24.50
C LEU A 20 -9.87 -15.02 23.54
N SER A 21 -10.10 -15.89 22.57
CA SER A 21 -9.28 -15.94 21.37
C SER A 21 -9.51 -14.63 20.62
N SER A 22 -8.71 -13.62 20.94
CA SER A 22 -8.58 -12.45 20.09
C SER A 22 -7.99 -12.96 18.78
N CYS A 23 -8.85 -13.24 17.79
CA CYS A 23 -8.46 -13.31 16.40
C CYS A 23 -7.85 -11.95 16.04
N LEU A 24 -6.55 -11.81 16.24
CA LEU A 24 -5.74 -10.87 15.49
C LEU A 24 -5.86 -11.32 14.03
N GLY A 25 -6.88 -10.80 13.35
CA GLY A 25 -6.99 -10.88 11.91
C GLY A 25 -5.73 -10.29 11.33
N ILE A 26 -4.79 -11.17 10.91
CA ILE A 26 -3.64 -10.75 10.11
C ILE A 26 -4.26 -10.13 8.88
N ASN A 27 -4.23 -8.80 8.79
CA ASN A 27 -4.74 -8.09 7.63
C ASN A 27 -3.81 -8.44 6.46
N SER A 28 -4.22 -9.41 5.64
CA SER A 28 -3.43 -9.91 4.51
C SER A 28 -3.10 -8.83 3.48
N ASP A 29 -3.82 -7.71 3.56
CA ASP A 29 -3.67 -6.56 2.66
C ASP A 29 -2.49 -5.64 3.03
N ILE A 30 -1.78 -5.92 4.13
CA ILE A 30 -0.65 -5.10 4.57
C ILE A 30 0.58 -5.99 4.77
N LYS A 31 1.66 -5.63 4.08
CA LYS A 31 2.97 -6.25 4.27
C LYS A 31 3.97 -5.18 4.71
N ASN A 32 4.70 -5.48 5.77
CA ASN A 32 5.74 -4.59 6.30
C ASN A 32 7.10 -5.20 6.03
N ARG A 33 8.10 -4.37 5.81
CA ARG A 33 9.50 -4.83 5.75
C ARG A 33 9.85 -5.53 7.06
N PRO A 34 10.35 -6.78 7.02
CA PRO A 34 10.71 -7.50 8.22
C PRO A 34 11.84 -6.78 8.99
N ALA A 35 11.73 -6.70 10.31
CA ALA A 35 12.74 -6.03 11.16
C ALA A 35 14.16 -6.61 10.94
N ALA A 36 14.29 -7.92 10.69
CA ALA A 36 15.55 -8.58 10.40
C ALA A 36 16.21 -8.11 9.09
N THR A 37 15.44 -7.56 8.14
CA THR A 37 15.96 -7.04 6.87
C THR A 37 16.28 -5.55 6.93
N MET A 38 15.82 -4.83 7.95
CA MET A 38 16.09 -3.40 8.09
C MET A 38 17.57 -3.07 8.32
N SER A 39 18.33 -3.99 8.92
CA SER A 39 19.75 -3.78 9.22
C SER A 39 20.73 -4.37 8.19
N ASN A 40 20.31 -5.38 7.41
CA ASN A 40 21.26 -6.22 6.67
C ASN A 40 20.98 -6.37 5.16
N VAL A 41 19.79 -6.05 4.67
CA VAL A 41 19.45 -6.19 3.24
C VAL A 41 19.01 -4.84 2.70
N LYS A 42 19.90 -4.22 1.93
CA LYS A 42 19.57 -3.02 1.15
C LYS A 42 19.13 -3.42 -0.25
N SER A 43 18.35 -2.55 -0.87
CA SER A 43 18.02 -2.64 -2.30
C SER A 43 19.30 -2.72 -3.13
N THR A 44 19.38 -3.70 -4.02
CA THR A 44 20.54 -3.85 -4.92
C THR A 44 20.53 -2.83 -6.05
N THR A 45 19.35 -2.32 -6.36
CA THR A 45 19.13 -1.28 -7.38
C THR A 45 18.41 -0.11 -6.72
N SER A 46 18.95 1.09 -6.89
CA SER A 46 18.31 2.30 -6.36
C SER A 46 17.02 2.61 -7.14
N ILE A 47 15.92 2.84 -6.42
CA ILE A 47 14.65 3.30 -7.03
C ILE A 47 14.86 4.60 -7.82
N TYR A 48 15.77 5.46 -7.38
CA TYR A 48 16.07 6.74 -8.01
C TYR A 48 16.73 6.64 -9.39
N SER A 49 17.25 5.45 -9.76
CA SER A 49 17.79 5.20 -11.10
C SER A 49 16.75 4.81 -12.14
N ILE A 50 15.51 4.54 -11.70
CA ILE A 50 14.45 4.06 -12.58
C ILE A 50 13.84 5.23 -13.37
N LYS A 51 13.73 5.06 -14.69
CA LYS A 51 13.14 6.07 -15.58
C LYS A 51 11.63 5.98 -15.56
N VAL A 52 10.99 7.12 -15.39
CA VAL A 52 9.53 7.29 -15.45
C VAL A 52 9.22 8.57 -16.20
N ASN A 53 8.07 8.63 -16.86
CA ASN A 53 7.62 9.83 -17.56
C ASN A 53 6.32 10.35 -16.92
N THR A 54 6.20 11.64 -16.77
CA THR A 54 4.98 12.33 -16.35
C THR A 54 3.83 12.04 -17.32
N LEU A 55 2.61 12.37 -16.95
CA LEU A 55 1.43 12.13 -17.76
C LEU A 55 1.47 12.81 -19.14
N ASP A 56 2.18 13.94 -19.25
CA ASP A 56 2.44 14.67 -20.51
C ASP A 56 3.69 14.17 -21.26
N GLY A 57 4.29 13.07 -20.81
CA GLY A 57 5.40 12.40 -21.49
C GLY A 57 6.79 12.94 -21.19
N GLN A 58 6.93 13.88 -20.25
CA GLN A 58 8.24 14.42 -19.90
C GLN A 58 8.99 13.46 -18.96
N PRO A 59 10.31 13.28 -19.14
CA PRO A 59 11.12 12.55 -18.18
C PRO A 59 11.03 13.14 -16.78
N PHE A 60 10.80 12.29 -15.78
CA PHE A 60 10.78 12.69 -14.38
C PHE A 60 11.93 12.00 -13.61
N ASP A 61 12.74 12.79 -12.93
CA ASP A 61 13.84 12.30 -12.13
C ASP A 61 13.38 12.02 -10.69
N LEU A 62 13.23 10.73 -10.35
CA LEU A 62 12.84 10.29 -9.00
C LEU A 62 13.85 10.74 -7.93
N SER A 63 15.10 11.05 -8.29
CA SER A 63 16.12 11.51 -7.34
C SER A 63 15.80 12.87 -6.72
N THR A 64 14.95 13.67 -7.35
CA THR A 64 14.43 14.94 -6.81
C THR A 64 13.57 14.78 -5.56
N LEU A 65 13.13 13.53 -5.30
CA LEU A 65 12.30 13.18 -4.15
C LEU A 65 13.12 12.64 -2.96
N LYS A 66 14.45 12.58 -3.06
CA LYS A 66 15.32 12.18 -1.94
C LYS A 66 15.03 13.02 -0.69
N GLY A 67 14.99 12.36 0.46
CA GLY A 67 14.66 13.00 1.74
C GLY A 67 13.15 13.12 2.03
N LYS A 68 12.29 12.68 1.08
CA LYS A 68 10.86 12.50 1.30
C LYS A 68 10.50 11.03 1.22
N LYS A 69 9.51 10.61 1.99
CA LYS A 69 8.84 9.33 1.71
C LYS A 69 8.11 9.40 0.39
N ILE A 70 7.95 8.25 -0.28
CA ILE A 70 7.25 8.18 -1.56
C ILE A 70 6.14 7.14 -1.44
N LEU A 71 4.90 7.52 -1.76
CA LEU A 71 3.75 6.62 -1.87
C LEU A 71 3.42 6.40 -3.34
N ILE A 72 3.75 5.21 -3.85
CA ILE A 72 3.46 4.80 -5.22
C ILE A 72 2.13 4.07 -5.25
N VAL A 73 1.23 4.47 -6.15
CA VAL A 73 -0.14 3.92 -6.28
C VAL A 73 -0.44 3.59 -7.72
N ASN A 74 -0.90 2.37 -8.02
CA ASN A 74 -1.46 2.04 -9.33
C ASN A 74 -2.93 2.43 -9.37
N THR A 75 -3.32 3.28 -10.32
CA THR A 75 -4.63 3.93 -10.35
C THR A 75 -5.48 3.54 -11.54
N ALA A 76 -6.79 3.77 -11.45
CA ALA A 76 -7.73 3.60 -12.57
C ALA A 76 -8.95 4.50 -12.41
N SER A 77 -9.49 5.00 -13.54
CA SER A 77 -10.63 5.93 -13.59
C SER A 77 -12.00 5.25 -13.45
N LYS A 78 -12.10 3.93 -13.70
CA LYS A 78 -13.39 3.19 -13.75
C LYS A 78 -13.41 2.01 -12.78
N CYS A 79 -12.88 2.19 -11.58
CA CYS A 79 -12.75 1.17 -10.54
C CYS A 79 -13.64 1.49 -9.34
N GLY A 80 -14.13 0.48 -8.61
CA GLY A 80 -14.82 0.70 -7.34
C GLY A 80 -13.96 1.41 -6.28
N TYR A 81 -12.64 1.38 -6.42
CA TYR A 81 -11.69 2.09 -5.56
C TYR A 81 -11.31 3.50 -6.04
N THR A 82 -11.82 3.95 -7.19
CA THR A 82 -11.53 5.29 -7.75
C THR A 82 -11.81 6.45 -6.77
N PRO A 83 -12.82 6.38 -5.87
CA PRO A 83 -13.00 7.42 -4.84
C PRO A 83 -11.80 7.62 -3.91
N GLN A 84 -10.84 6.69 -3.84
CA GLN A 84 -9.60 6.89 -3.07
C GLN A 84 -8.72 8.03 -3.60
N TYR A 85 -8.95 8.54 -4.79
CA TYR A 85 -8.29 9.76 -5.26
C TYR A 85 -8.53 10.97 -4.33
N GLU A 86 -9.70 11.08 -3.71
CA GLU A 86 -10.00 12.14 -2.73
C GLU A 86 -9.06 12.07 -1.54
N GLU A 87 -8.94 10.87 -0.95
CA GLU A 87 -8.07 10.65 0.21
C GLU A 87 -6.57 10.74 -0.14
N LEU A 88 -6.16 10.35 -1.36
CA LEU A 88 -4.79 10.53 -1.86
C LEU A 88 -4.47 12.02 -2.01
N GLN A 89 -5.42 12.81 -2.51
CA GLN A 89 -5.26 14.25 -2.65
C GLN A 89 -5.22 14.94 -1.29
N GLU A 90 -6.04 14.50 -0.33
CA GLU A 90 -5.98 15.00 1.04
C GLU A 90 -4.64 14.68 1.70
N LEU A 91 -4.16 13.44 1.56
CA LEU A 91 -2.86 13.01 2.06
C LEU A 91 -1.72 13.86 1.47
N HIS A 92 -1.78 14.12 0.15
CA HIS A 92 -0.81 14.97 -0.53
C HIS A 92 -0.83 16.41 0.02
N LYS A 93 -2.01 16.99 0.26
CA LYS A 93 -2.14 18.34 0.83
C LYS A 93 -1.60 18.44 2.25
N LEU A 94 -1.87 17.42 3.08
CA LEU A 94 -1.49 17.44 4.50
C LEU A 94 -0.02 17.10 4.74
N HIS A 95 0.59 16.29 3.87
CA HIS A 95 1.93 15.73 4.09
C HIS A 95 2.92 16.01 2.95
N GLY A 96 2.58 16.83 1.97
CA GLY A 96 3.40 17.06 0.76
C GLY A 96 4.82 17.56 1.02
N ASP A 97 5.10 18.13 2.19
CA ASP A 97 6.46 18.52 2.59
C ASP A 97 7.37 17.32 2.86
N SER A 98 6.82 16.21 3.38
CA SER A 98 7.55 15.00 3.77
C SER A 98 7.17 13.74 2.98
N LEU A 99 6.07 13.78 2.22
CA LEU A 99 5.54 12.65 1.44
C LEU A 99 5.25 13.07 0.01
N ALA A 100 5.82 12.38 -0.96
CA ALA A 100 5.45 12.47 -2.36
C ALA A 100 4.43 11.37 -2.71
N VAL A 101 3.23 11.73 -3.13
CA VAL A 101 2.23 10.81 -3.69
C VAL A 101 2.43 10.74 -5.20
N LEU A 102 2.59 9.52 -5.74
CA LEU A 102 2.88 9.25 -7.16
C LEU A 102 1.82 8.29 -7.72
N GLY A 103 1.01 8.78 -8.67
CA GLY A 103 -0.05 8.00 -9.30
C GLY A 103 0.37 7.44 -10.67
N PHE A 104 0.27 6.12 -10.81
CA PHE A 104 0.58 5.39 -12.05
C PHE A 104 -0.69 4.75 -12.61
N PRO A 105 -1.33 5.34 -13.63
CA PRO A 105 -2.47 4.73 -14.30
C PRO A 105 -2.13 3.34 -14.84
N CYS A 106 -3.07 2.39 -14.69
CA CYS A 106 -2.84 1.00 -15.05
C CYS A 106 -4.11 0.35 -15.62
N ASN A 107 -4.02 -0.24 -16.81
CA ASN A 107 -5.16 -0.92 -17.47
C ASN A 107 -5.18 -2.44 -17.29
N ASP A 108 -4.29 -3.02 -16.46
CA ASP A 108 -4.11 -4.46 -16.32
C ASP A 108 -5.24 -5.16 -15.55
N PHE A 109 -6.12 -4.39 -14.91
CA PHE A 109 -7.21 -4.91 -14.10
C PHE A 109 -8.57 -4.55 -14.68
N GLY A 110 -9.14 -5.50 -15.42
CA GLY A 110 -10.49 -5.37 -16.00
C GLY A 110 -10.64 -4.26 -17.05
N GLY A 111 -9.55 -3.74 -17.62
CA GLY A 111 -9.61 -2.67 -18.60
C GLY A 111 -10.15 -1.33 -18.03
N GLN A 112 -9.98 -1.11 -16.72
CA GLN A 112 -10.59 0.01 -15.99
C GLN A 112 -9.87 1.35 -16.18
N GLU A 113 -8.77 1.39 -16.96
CA GLU A 113 -8.03 2.62 -17.32
C GLU A 113 -7.80 2.69 -18.84
N SER A 114 -8.88 2.65 -19.61
CA SER A 114 -8.85 2.61 -21.07
C SER A 114 -8.58 3.95 -21.75
N GLY A 115 -8.66 5.07 -21.02
CA GLY A 115 -8.44 6.43 -21.54
C GLY A 115 -7.00 6.70 -21.97
N THR A 116 -6.81 7.74 -22.77
CA THR A 116 -5.50 8.32 -23.07
C THR A 116 -4.95 9.06 -21.84
N GLU A 117 -3.66 9.36 -21.80
CA GLU A 117 -3.03 10.14 -20.73
C GLU A 117 -3.73 11.49 -20.52
N SER A 118 -4.11 12.18 -21.62
CA SER A 118 -4.84 13.46 -21.57
C SER A 118 -6.21 13.30 -20.91
N GLU A 119 -6.97 12.25 -21.29
CA GLU A 119 -8.28 11.96 -20.70
C GLU A 119 -8.17 11.60 -19.21
N ILE A 120 -7.13 10.83 -18.83
CA ILE A 120 -6.85 10.48 -17.45
C ILE A 120 -6.54 11.72 -16.63
N GLY A 121 -5.67 12.62 -17.13
CA GLY A 121 -5.32 13.85 -16.46
C GLY A 121 -6.55 14.76 -16.27
N ALA A 122 -7.35 14.93 -17.32
CA ALA A 122 -8.59 15.70 -17.25
C ALA A 122 -9.59 15.09 -16.24
N PHE A 123 -9.73 13.76 -16.22
CA PHE A 123 -10.58 13.05 -15.27
C PHE A 123 -10.12 13.29 -13.82
N CYS A 124 -8.84 13.10 -13.52
CA CYS A 124 -8.27 13.26 -12.18
C CYS A 124 -8.43 14.69 -11.67
N THR A 125 -8.13 15.69 -12.51
CA THR A 125 -8.25 17.10 -12.13
C THR A 125 -9.71 17.51 -11.95
N LYS A 126 -10.59 17.18 -12.91
CA LYS A 126 -11.99 17.62 -12.90
C LYS A 126 -12.79 16.99 -11.76
N ASN A 127 -12.61 15.69 -11.51
CA ASN A 127 -13.46 14.95 -10.59
C ASN A 127 -12.92 14.91 -9.14
N TYR A 128 -11.58 15.02 -8.97
CA TYR A 128 -10.93 14.82 -7.67
C TYR A 128 -9.95 15.94 -7.30
N GLY A 129 -9.77 16.93 -8.18
CA GLY A 129 -8.84 18.05 -7.94
C GLY A 129 -7.41 17.56 -7.70
N VAL A 130 -6.99 16.47 -8.36
CA VAL A 130 -5.66 15.88 -8.18
C VAL A 130 -4.58 16.87 -8.59
N THR A 131 -3.65 17.12 -7.68
CA THR A 131 -2.47 17.98 -7.87
C THR A 131 -1.16 17.24 -7.57
N PHE A 132 -1.21 16.04 -7.01
CA PHE A 132 -0.02 15.18 -6.89
C PHE A 132 0.42 14.67 -8.27
N GLN A 133 1.69 14.24 -8.35
CA GLN A 133 2.29 13.84 -9.62
C GLN A 133 1.64 12.57 -10.18
N MET A 134 1.12 12.68 -11.39
CA MET A 134 0.63 11.57 -12.19
C MET A 134 1.61 11.25 -13.32
N PHE A 135 1.71 9.96 -13.66
CA PHE A 135 2.64 9.43 -14.66
C PHE A 135 1.90 8.81 -15.85
N GLN A 136 2.64 8.51 -16.91
CA GLN A 136 2.11 7.74 -18.04
C GLN A 136 1.57 6.39 -17.57
N LYS A 137 0.61 5.87 -18.33
CA LYS A 137 0.04 4.54 -18.09
C LYS A 137 1.11 3.47 -18.23
N VAL A 138 1.14 2.55 -17.27
CA VAL A 138 2.14 1.48 -17.20
C VAL A 138 1.49 0.12 -17.01
N HIS A 139 2.20 -0.94 -17.43
CA HIS A 139 1.90 -2.30 -16.99
C HIS A 139 2.53 -2.56 -15.62
N VAL A 140 1.73 -3.05 -14.68
CA VAL A 140 2.18 -3.34 -13.31
C VAL A 140 2.46 -4.82 -13.09
N LYS A 141 2.16 -5.66 -14.08
CA LYS A 141 2.36 -7.12 -14.07
C LYS A 141 2.59 -7.67 -15.48
N GLY A 142 2.97 -8.96 -15.57
CA GLY A 142 3.19 -9.67 -16.84
C GLY A 142 4.53 -9.36 -17.48
N ASN A 143 4.67 -9.76 -18.77
CA ASN A 143 5.94 -9.68 -19.49
C ASN A 143 6.36 -8.24 -19.80
N GLU A 144 5.41 -7.33 -19.91
CA GLU A 144 5.62 -5.90 -20.20
C GLU A 144 5.65 -5.04 -18.92
N GLN A 145 5.79 -5.69 -17.76
CA GLN A 145 5.85 -5.00 -16.47
C GLN A 145 6.91 -3.90 -16.48
N HIS A 146 6.48 -2.68 -16.14
CA HIS A 146 7.35 -1.50 -16.07
C HIS A 146 8.48 -1.71 -15.06
N PRO A 147 9.73 -1.24 -15.32
CA PRO A 147 10.87 -1.41 -14.42
C PRO A 147 10.63 -0.98 -12.97
N LEU A 148 9.82 0.07 -12.74
CA LEU A 148 9.42 0.49 -11.40
C LEU A 148 8.63 -0.63 -10.67
N TYR A 149 7.65 -1.21 -11.32
CA TYR A 149 6.85 -2.28 -10.73
C TYR A 149 7.62 -3.58 -10.62
N LYS A 150 8.55 -3.85 -11.54
CA LYS A 150 9.50 -4.95 -11.37
C LYS A 150 10.34 -4.77 -10.10
N TRP A 151 10.88 -3.57 -9.89
CA TRP A 151 11.62 -3.25 -8.66
C TRP A 151 10.73 -3.43 -7.41
N LEU A 152 9.50 -2.94 -7.43
CA LEU A 152 8.56 -3.03 -6.30
C LEU A 152 8.17 -4.47 -5.92
N THR A 153 8.30 -5.43 -6.85
CA THR A 153 7.80 -6.80 -6.71
C THR A 153 8.88 -7.88 -6.79
N ASP A 154 10.16 -7.50 -6.88
CA ASP A 154 11.27 -8.43 -6.91
C ASP A 154 12.16 -8.26 -5.68
N PRO A 155 12.16 -9.24 -4.74
CA PRO A 155 12.98 -9.18 -3.52
C PRO A 155 14.48 -9.05 -3.81
N ALA A 156 14.97 -9.54 -4.96
CA ALA A 156 16.36 -9.39 -5.36
C ALA A 156 16.72 -7.94 -5.67
N LEU A 157 15.76 -7.10 -6.05
CA LEU A 157 15.93 -5.68 -6.36
C LEU A 157 15.63 -4.79 -5.15
N ASN A 158 14.48 -5.03 -4.45
CA ASN A 158 13.99 -4.16 -3.38
C ASN A 158 14.37 -4.63 -1.96
N GLY A 159 14.95 -5.82 -1.84
CA GLY A 159 15.45 -6.37 -0.58
C GLY A 159 14.48 -7.29 0.17
N TRP A 160 13.15 -7.31 -0.13
CA TRP A 160 12.24 -8.17 0.63
C TRP A 160 10.87 -8.46 -0.01
N ASN A 161 10.28 -7.51 -0.74
CA ASN A 161 8.89 -7.62 -1.19
C ASN A 161 8.75 -8.35 -2.53
N LYS A 162 7.83 -9.31 -2.57
CA LYS A 162 7.43 -10.04 -3.77
C LYS A 162 5.95 -9.83 -4.14
N ASP A 163 5.20 -9.09 -3.33
CA ASP A 163 3.76 -8.93 -3.53
C ASP A 163 3.50 -7.90 -4.63
N ALA A 164 2.95 -8.40 -5.75
CA ALA A 164 2.51 -7.58 -6.87
C ALA A 164 1.11 -6.98 -6.59
N PRO A 165 0.72 -5.90 -7.31
CA PRO A 165 -0.63 -5.39 -7.20
C PRO A 165 -1.65 -6.47 -7.56
N GLY A 166 -2.54 -6.78 -6.61
CA GLY A 166 -3.66 -7.72 -6.82
C GLY A 166 -4.83 -7.07 -7.56
N TRP A 167 -4.94 -5.74 -7.51
CA TRP A 167 -5.96 -4.93 -8.14
C TRP A 167 -5.49 -3.47 -8.28
N ASN A 168 -6.36 -2.58 -8.79
CA ASN A 168 -6.10 -1.14 -8.78
C ASN A 168 -6.06 -0.59 -7.35
N PHE A 169 -5.35 0.50 -7.15
CA PHE A 169 -5.16 1.19 -5.87
C PHE A 169 -4.39 0.38 -4.81
N CYS A 170 -3.48 -0.52 -5.21
CA CYS A 170 -2.43 -1.00 -4.30
C CYS A 170 -1.37 0.10 -4.11
N LYS A 171 -0.76 0.14 -2.94
CA LYS A 171 0.20 1.18 -2.58
C LYS A 171 1.50 0.57 -2.07
N TYR A 172 2.60 1.26 -2.36
CA TYR A 172 3.93 0.94 -1.88
C TYR A 172 4.52 2.19 -1.22
N LEU A 173 4.95 2.07 0.02
CA LEU A 173 5.60 3.15 0.75
C LEU A 173 7.11 2.95 0.74
N ILE A 174 7.83 3.98 0.31
CA ILE A 174 9.29 4.04 0.21
C ILE A 174 9.79 5.02 1.27
N SER A 175 10.91 4.71 1.91
CA SER A 175 11.58 5.61 2.87
C SER A 175 12.23 6.82 2.20
N GLU A 176 12.68 7.76 3.00
CA GLU A 176 13.46 8.93 2.59
C GLU A 176 14.77 8.56 1.89
N ASP A 177 15.31 7.38 2.20
CA ASP A 177 16.54 6.83 1.62
C ASP A 177 16.30 5.95 0.38
N GLY A 178 15.04 5.79 -0.05
CA GLY A 178 14.67 5.02 -1.23
C GLY A 178 14.49 3.51 -0.98
N GLU A 179 14.32 3.09 0.28
CA GLU A 179 14.08 1.68 0.63
C GLU A 179 12.58 1.39 0.73
N LEU A 180 12.13 0.25 0.19
CA LEU A 180 10.74 -0.17 0.28
C LEU A 180 10.40 -0.56 1.74
N LEU A 181 9.41 0.12 2.33
CA LEU A 181 8.95 -0.09 3.72
C LEU A 181 7.73 -0.97 3.81
N ASN A 182 6.71 -0.68 2.98
CA ASN A 182 5.40 -1.32 3.10
C ASN A 182 4.77 -1.57 1.73
N TYR A 183 3.95 -2.62 1.67
CA TYR A 183 2.94 -2.85 0.65
C TYR A 183 1.56 -2.80 1.31
N PHE A 184 0.60 -2.16 0.64
CA PHE A 184 -0.81 -2.08 1.05
C PHE A 184 -1.70 -2.50 -0.12
N GLY A 185 -2.61 -3.44 0.11
CA GLY A 185 -3.63 -3.82 -0.85
C GLY A 185 -4.64 -2.70 -1.11
N SER A 186 -5.48 -2.91 -2.11
CA SER A 186 -6.47 -1.93 -2.60
C SER A 186 -7.43 -1.44 -1.51
N GLY A 187 -7.81 -2.33 -0.58
CA GLY A 187 -8.76 -2.04 0.51
C GLY A 187 -8.23 -1.09 1.58
N VAL A 188 -6.90 -0.91 1.67
CA VAL A 188 -6.31 0.00 2.66
C VAL A 188 -6.48 1.44 2.18
N LYS A 189 -7.32 2.20 2.88
CA LYS A 189 -7.60 3.60 2.53
C LYS A 189 -6.40 4.50 2.80
N PRO A 190 -6.15 5.52 1.95
CA PRO A 190 -5.03 6.45 2.11
C PRO A 190 -5.04 7.23 3.43
N MET A 191 -6.22 7.60 3.95
CA MET A 191 -6.36 8.33 5.22
C MET A 191 -6.64 7.40 6.42
N SER A 192 -6.50 6.08 6.27
CA SER A 192 -6.64 5.15 7.39
C SER A 192 -5.53 5.35 8.42
N GLN A 193 -5.83 5.08 9.70
CA GLN A 193 -4.85 5.16 10.78
C GLN A 193 -3.58 4.33 10.48
N THR A 194 -3.76 3.15 9.88
CA THR A 194 -2.64 2.27 9.49
C THR A 194 -1.69 2.94 8.49
N MET A 195 -2.23 3.63 7.47
CA MET A 195 -1.43 4.37 6.49
C MET A 195 -0.72 5.55 7.15
N LEU A 196 -1.44 6.34 7.95
CA LEU A 196 -0.89 7.50 8.65
C LEU A 196 0.22 7.10 9.62
N ASP A 197 0.07 5.99 10.34
CA ASP A 197 1.10 5.47 11.24
C ASP A 197 2.35 4.99 10.49
N ALA A 198 2.19 4.40 9.30
CA ALA A 198 3.32 3.99 8.47
C ALA A 198 4.09 5.20 7.91
N ILE A 199 3.39 6.27 7.54
CA ILE A 199 4.02 7.50 7.04
C ILE A 199 4.78 8.25 8.14
N LYS A 200 4.31 8.19 9.39
CA LYS A 200 4.93 8.89 10.54
C LYS A 200 6.18 8.19 11.09
N LYS A 201 6.33 6.90 10.86
CA LYS A 201 7.48 6.10 11.31
C LYS A 201 8.74 6.39 10.50
#